data_54003d9e3197cf4c177d260bf7d4b3c2
#
_entry.id   54003d9e3197cf4c177d260bf7d4b3c2
#
_cell.length_a   1.000
_cell.length_b   1.000
_cell.length_c   1.000
_cell.angle_alpha   90.00
_cell.angle_beta   90.00
_cell.angle_gamma   90.00
#
_symmetry.space_group_name_H-M   'P 1'
#
loop_
_entity.id
_entity.type
_entity.pdbx_description
1 polymer ?
#
loop_
_entity_poly.entity_id
_entity_poly.type
_entity_poly.pdbx_seq_one_letter_code
_entity_poly.pdbx_strand_id
1 'polypeptide(L)'
;STAKLMLFQILLFTFADKSFTKTFTAMTDFLELCKARYSVRSFSDRKVEPEKLEKILEAGRVAPTAVNFQPQVIYVLQSPDAVAKMASVTPYMFHAPQALLVCYDEDICWKNRKHEEDGHSAGEMDATIVLTHMMLQAWELGIGSCWVCSFDFNATRQLFNLPPNIKPVALMPIGYAAPDGVA
;
A
#
# COMPACT_ATOMS: atom_id res chain seq x y z
N SER A 1 -8.72 -24.37 -25.31
CA SER A 1 -7.59 -23.72 -24.63
C SER A 1 -8.12 -22.81 -23.54
N THR A 2 -8.13 -23.32 -22.31
CA THR A 2 -8.76 -22.68 -21.14
C THR A 2 -7.77 -21.69 -20.54
N ALA A 3 -8.02 -20.40 -20.72
CA ALA A 3 -7.29 -19.34 -20.05
C ALA A 3 -7.58 -19.43 -18.54
N LYS A 4 -6.57 -19.80 -17.77
CA LYS A 4 -6.60 -19.75 -16.32
C LYS A 4 -6.68 -18.29 -15.87
N LEU A 5 -7.87 -17.87 -15.46
CA LEU A 5 -8.09 -16.61 -14.76
C LEU A 5 -7.33 -16.66 -13.43
N MET A 6 -6.17 -15.98 -13.37
CA MET A 6 -5.48 -15.78 -12.10
C MET A 6 -6.34 -14.81 -11.25
N LEU A 7 -6.95 -15.37 -10.21
CA LEU A 7 -7.67 -14.57 -9.21
C LEU A 7 -6.66 -13.66 -8.48
N PHE A 8 -6.57 -12.41 -8.92
CA PHE A 8 -6.10 -11.33 -8.07
C PHE A 8 -7.22 -11.05 -7.07
N GLN A 9 -6.97 -11.33 -5.80
CA GLN A 9 -7.94 -11.03 -4.76
C GLN A 9 -7.99 -9.51 -4.57
N ILE A 10 -8.93 -8.86 -5.28
CA ILE A 10 -9.29 -7.47 -5.05
C ILE A 10 -10.20 -7.49 -3.82
N LEU A 11 -9.68 -7.10 -2.67
CA LEU A 11 -10.51 -6.85 -1.49
C LEU A 11 -11.19 -5.48 -1.66
N LEU A 12 -12.38 -5.48 -2.24
CA LEU A 12 -13.30 -4.35 -2.17
C LEU A 12 -14.03 -4.42 -0.83
N PHE A 13 -13.60 -3.64 0.15
CA PHE A 13 -14.37 -3.48 1.39
C PHE A 13 -15.46 -2.44 1.18
N THR A 14 -16.72 -2.88 1.16
CA THR A 14 -17.89 -2.01 1.22
C THR A 14 -18.29 -1.77 2.68
N PHE A 15 -18.67 -0.53 2.99
CA PHE A 15 -19.14 -0.12 4.31
C PHE A 15 -20.46 -0.81 4.69
N ALA A 16 -20.46 -1.57 5.78
CA ALA A 16 -21.55 -1.71 6.75
C ALA A 16 -21.09 -2.55 7.94
N ASP A 17 -20.68 -1.96 9.03
CA ASP A 17 -21.29 -2.23 10.33
C ASP A 17 -20.80 -1.24 11.40
N LYS A 18 -21.76 -0.71 12.19
CA LYS A 18 -21.53 0.21 13.30
C LYS A 18 -21.79 -0.54 14.59
N SER A 19 -20.72 -0.91 15.30
CA SER A 19 -20.80 -0.98 16.75
C SER A 19 -19.39 -0.73 17.33
N PHE A 20 -19.15 0.51 17.74
CA PHE A 20 -17.88 0.96 18.31
C PHE A 20 -18.00 0.96 19.83
N THR A 21 -17.63 -0.11 20.48
CA THR A 21 -17.35 -0.11 21.94
C THR A 21 -15.85 0.08 22.15
N LYS A 22 -15.50 1.30 22.53
CA LYS A 22 -14.13 1.73 22.78
C LYS A 22 -13.62 1.16 24.11
N THR A 23 -12.85 0.08 24.09
CA THR A 23 -11.98 -0.26 25.20
C THR A 23 -10.64 0.45 24.97
N PHE A 24 -10.34 1.44 25.81
CA PHE A 24 -9.07 2.17 25.79
C PHE A 24 -7.95 1.25 26.25
N THR A 25 -7.33 0.53 25.32
CA THR A 25 -6.00 -0.07 25.52
C THR A 25 -4.97 1.05 25.32
N ALA A 26 -3.90 1.08 26.13
CA ALA A 26 -2.89 2.13 26.09
C ALA A 26 -2.46 2.40 24.63
N MET A 27 -2.77 3.60 24.13
CA MET A 27 -2.31 4.06 22.83
C MET A 27 -0.79 4.22 22.91
N THR A 28 -0.07 3.59 22.00
CA THR A 28 1.32 3.96 21.76
C THR A 28 1.37 5.46 21.47
N ASP A 29 2.31 6.19 22.10
CA ASP A 29 2.48 7.61 21.81
C ASP A 29 2.77 7.78 20.31
N PHE A 30 1.88 8.47 19.61
CA PHE A 30 1.97 8.63 18.16
C PHE A 30 3.28 9.29 17.74
N LEU A 31 3.77 10.25 18.51
CA LEU A 31 5.04 10.92 18.21
C LEU A 31 6.22 9.95 18.35
N GLU A 32 6.21 9.09 19.36
CA GLU A 32 7.26 8.06 19.54
C GLU A 32 7.19 7.01 18.43
N LEU A 33 5.98 6.62 18.00
CA LEU A 33 5.81 5.76 16.82
C LEU A 33 6.45 6.39 15.56
N CYS A 34 6.19 7.67 15.31
CA CYS A 34 6.77 8.39 14.18
C CYS A 34 8.30 8.48 14.25
N LYS A 35 8.86 8.72 15.43
CA LYS A 35 10.31 8.78 15.65
C LYS A 35 11.00 7.43 15.49
N ALA A 36 10.36 6.37 15.97
CA ALA A 36 10.91 5.02 15.94
C ALA A 36 10.91 4.41 14.54
N ARG A 37 9.96 4.77 13.69
CA ARG A 37 9.84 4.21 12.35
C ARG A 37 11.04 4.58 11.46
N TYR A 38 11.60 3.60 10.80
CA TYR A 38 12.62 3.80 9.76
C TYR A 38 12.32 2.97 8.51
N SER A 39 13.02 3.26 7.40
CA SER A 39 12.91 2.52 6.14
C SER A 39 13.77 1.26 6.20
N VAL A 40 13.12 0.09 6.30
CA VAL A 40 13.80 -1.21 6.28
C VAL A 40 14.22 -1.53 4.85
N ARG A 41 15.50 -1.88 4.64
CA ARG A 41 16.10 -2.17 3.32
C ARG A 41 16.76 -3.55 3.24
N SER A 42 16.47 -4.42 4.19
CA SER A 42 16.80 -5.85 4.15
C SER A 42 15.73 -6.60 4.94
N PHE A 43 15.09 -7.58 4.32
CA PHE A 43 13.99 -8.31 4.90
C PHE A 43 14.34 -9.80 5.02
N SER A 44 13.80 -10.45 6.05
CA SER A 44 13.82 -11.90 6.17
C SER A 44 12.77 -12.54 5.27
N ASP A 45 12.89 -13.83 5.01
CA ASP A 45 11.92 -14.58 4.21
C ASP A 45 10.55 -14.79 4.90
N ARG A 46 10.43 -14.39 6.17
CA ARG A 46 9.20 -14.53 6.94
C ARG A 46 8.13 -13.59 6.39
N LYS A 47 7.02 -14.17 5.96
CA LYS A 47 5.84 -13.41 5.51
C LYS A 47 5.12 -12.75 6.68
N VAL A 48 4.47 -11.63 6.41
CA VAL A 48 3.52 -10.98 7.31
C VAL A 48 2.29 -11.87 7.43
N GLU A 49 1.86 -12.11 8.66
CA GLU A 49 0.66 -12.91 8.95
C GLU A 49 -0.61 -12.20 8.41
N PRO A 50 -1.61 -12.97 7.94
CA PRO A 50 -2.83 -12.42 7.37
C PRO A 50 -3.51 -11.38 8.27
N GLU A 51 -3.58 -11.64 9.57
CA GLU A 51 -4.25 -10.76 10.55
C GLU A 51 -3.52 -9.42 10.72
N LYS A 52 -2.20 -9.40 10.58
CA LYS A 52 -1.40 -8.17 10.58
C LYS A 52 -1.57 -7.40 9.27
N LEU A 53 -1.56 -8.13 8.15
CA LEU A 53 -1.78 -7.54 6.83
C LEU A 53 -3.16 -6.89 6.73
N GLU A 54 -4.20 -7.54 7.24
CA GLU A 54 -5.55 -6.97 7.31
C GLU A 54 -5.58 -5.66 8.11
N LYS A 55 -4.90 -5.59 9.26
CA LYS A 55 -4.81 -4.34 10.05
C LYS A 55 -4.07 -3.23 9.30
N ILE A 56 -3.01 -3.57 8.56
CA ILE A 56 -2.28 -2.62 7.73
C ILE A 56 -3.21 -2.06 6.64
N LEU A 57 -3.93 -2.93 5.93
CA LEU A 57 -4.88 -2.52 4.90
C LEU A 57 -6.04 -1.71 5.46
N GLU A 58 -6.54 -2.07 6.66
CA GLU A 58 -7.60 -1.32 7.34
C GLU A 58 -7.16 0.10 7.72
N ALA A 59 -5.90 0.28 8.17
CA ALA A 59 -5.35 1.62 8.40
C ALA A 59 -5.37 2.48 7.13
N GLY A 60 -5.09 1.88 5.98
CA GLY A 60 -5.23 2.55 4.68
C GLY A 60 -6.69 2.86 4.33
N ARG A 61 -7.62 1.95 4.63
CA ARG A 61 -9.05 2.15 4.36
C ARG A 61 -9.66 3.31 5.15
N VAL A 62 -9.23 3.50 6.40
CA VAL A 62 -9.75 4.59 7.25
C VAL A 62 -9.00 5.91 7.08
N ALA A 63 -7.96 5.94 6.24
CA ALA A 63 -7.23 7.16 5.94
C ALA A 63 -8.14 8.20 5.26
N PRO A 64 -7.98 9.50 5.54
CA PRO A 64 -8.76 10.54 4.88
C PRO A 64 -8.34 10.67 3.42
N THR A 65 -9.32 10.97 2.57
CA THR A 65 -9.11 11.34 1.16
C THR A 65 -9.92 12.58 0.81
N ALA A 66 -9.58 13.26 -0.26
CA ALA A 66 -10.28 14.45 -0.70
C ALA A 66 -11.78 14.13 -0.89
N VAL A 67 -12.64 14.87 -0.18
CA VAL A 67 -14.10 14.67 -0.10
C VAL A 67 -14.56 13.23 0.16
N ASN A 68 -13.66 12.42 0.73
CA ASN A 68 -13.87 11.00 1.03
C ASN A 68 -14.23 10.15 -0.21
N PHE A 69 -13.65 10.44 -1.36
CA PHE A 69 -13.89 9.67 -2.58
C PHE A 69 -13.19 8.31 -2.57
N GLN A 70 -12.16 8.14 -1.75
CA GLN A 70 -11.43 6.88 -1.56
C GLN A 70 -10.97 6.25 -2.89
N PRO A 71 -10.17 6.98 -3.68
CA PRO A 71 -9.73 6.51 -4.99
C PRO A 71 -8.59 5.47 -4.92
N GLN A 72 -8.08 5.17 -3.73
CA GLN A 72 -6.96 4.26 -3.55
C GLN A 72 -7.29 2.84 -4.00
N VAL A 73 -6.36 2.24 -4.72
CA VAL A 73 -6.38 0.83 -5.12
C VAL A 73 -5.06 0.19 -4.68
N ILE A 74 -5.16 -0.84 -3.83
CA ILE A 74 -3.97 -1.51 -3.26
C ILE A 74 -3.87 -2.92 -3.82
N TYR A 75 -2.79 -3.20 -4.55
CA TYR A 75 -2.46 -4.56 -4.97
C TYR A 75 -1.52 -5.20 -3.96
N VAL A 76 -1.97 -6.30 -3.36
CA VAL A 76 -1.17 -7.08 -2.41
C VAL A 76 -0.35 -8.10 -3.18
N LEU A 77 0.96 -7.89 -3.26
CA LEU A 77 1.91 -8.76 -3.93
C LEU A 77 2.47 -9.76 -2.92
N GLN A 78 1.91 -10.97 -2.88
CA GLN A 78 2.27 -12.00 -1.89
C GLN A 78 2.57 -13.38 -2.48
N SER A 79 2.27 -13.59 -3.77
CA SER A 79 2.71 -14.80 -4.45
C SER A 79 4.16 -14.68 -4.92
N PRO A 80 4.94 -15.77 -4.96
CA PRO A 80 6.31 -15.71 -5.48
C PRO A 80 6.40 -15.12 -6.89
N ASP A 81 5.43 -15.42 -7.76
CA ASP A 81 5.35 -14.85 -9.10
C ASP A 81 5.14 -13.33 -9.09
N ALA A 82 4.21 -12.82 -8.27
CA ALA A 82 3.96 -11.38 -8.18
C ALA A 82 5.17 -10.62 -7.62
N VAL A 83 5.84 -11.17 -6.61
CA VAL A 83 7.07 -10.60 -6.03
C VAL A 83 8.19 -10.60 -7.06
N ALA A 84 8.39 -11.71 -7.79
CA ALA A 84 9.40 -11.81 -8.84
C ALA A 84 9.14 -10.83 -10.00
N LYS A 85 7.89 -10.70 -10.44
CA LYS A 85 7.50 -9.70 -11.44
C LYS A 85 7.83 -8.28 -10.98
N MET A 86 7.50 -7.93 -9.75
CA MET A 86 7.81 -6.60 -9.22
C MET A 86 9.32 -6.39 -9.12
N ALA A 87 10.10 -7.38 -8.68
CA ALA A 87 11.55 -7.32 -8.61
C ALA A 87 12.22 -7.16 -9.98
N SER A 88 11.56 -7.52 -11.08
CA SER A 88 12.10 -7.32 -12.44
C SER A 88 12.02 -5.87 -12.93
N VAL A 89 11.23 -5.02 -12.29
CA VAL A 89 11.00 -3.61 -12.67
C VAL A 89 11.54 -2.61 -11.64
N THR A 90 12.11 -3.10 -10.53
CA THR A 90 12.82 -2.29 -9.53
C THR A 90 13.85 -3.13 -8.75
N PRO A 91 15.04 -2.60 -8.46
CA PRO A 91 15.99 -3.26 -7.56
C PRO A 91 15.63 -3.08 -6.07
N TYR A 92 14.58 -2.31 -5.75
CA TYR A 92 14.28 -1.86 -4.39
C TYR A 92 13.19 -2.70 -3.70
N MET A 93 13.08 -3.99 -4.04
CA MET A 93 12.30 -4.96 -3.26
C MET A 93 12.99 -5.36 -1.96
N PHE A 94 14.33 -5.18 -1.86
CA PHE A 94 15.14 -5.45 -0.67
C PHE A 94 14.94 -6.87 -0.11
N HIS A 95 14.68 -7.85 -0.97
CA HIS A 95 14.33 -9.24 -0.65
C HIS A 95 13.02 -9.41 0.15
N ALA A 96 12.17 -8.38 0.18
CA ALA A 96 10.90 -8.48 0.88
C ALA A 96 10.02 -9.60 0.30
N PRO A 97 9.45 -10.48 1.15
CA PRO A 97 8.59 -11.59 0.70
C PRO A 97 7.21 -11.13 0.25
N GLN A 98 6.84 -9.89 0.53
CA GLN A 98 5.57 -9.26 0.18
C GLN A 98 5.75 -7.76 -0.09
N ALA A 99 4.85 -7.19 -0.88
CA ALA A 99 4.79 -5.75 -1.08
C ALA A 99 3.35 -5.29 -1.33
N LEU A 100 3.09 -4.02 -1.08
CA LEU A 100 1.87 -3.33 -1.48
C LEU A 100 2.19 -2.38 -2.62
N LEU A 101 1.56 -2.57 -3.79
CA LEU A 101 1.59 -1.59 -4.87
C LEU A 101 0.41 -0.65 -4.68
N VAL A 102 0.70 0.59 -4.35
CA VAL A 102 -0.29 1.62 -4.06
C VAL A 102 -0.57 2.40 -5.32
N CYS A 103 -1.83 2.40 -5.70
CA CYS A 103 -2.35 3.08 -6.88
C CYS A 103 -3.54 3.96 -6.49
N TYR A 104 -4.01 4.77 -7.43
CA TYR A 104 -5.32 5.40 -7.36
C TYR A 104 -6.09 5.22 -8.67
N ASP A 105 -7.40 5.30 -8.58
CA ASP A 105 -8.30 5.35 -9.72
C ASP A 105 -8.51 6.80 -10.14
N GLU A 106 -8.01 7.14 -11.35
CA GLU A 106 -8.08 8.47 -11.92
C GLU A 106 -9.52 8.92 -12.22
N ASP A 107 -10.43 7.99 -12.47
CA ASP A 107 -11.81 8.31 -12.84
C ASP A 107 -12.61 8.80 -11.63
N ILE A 108 -12.31 8.31 -10.43
CA ILE A 108 -13.03 8.64 -9.20
C ILE A 108 -12.30 9.60 -8.26
N CYS A 109 -11.00 9.87 -8.48
CA CYS A 109 -10.28 10.82 -7.64
C CYS A 109 -10.86 12.24 -7.75
N TRP A 110 -10.71 13.03 -6.68
CA TRP A 110 -11.10 14.44 -6.71
C TRP A 110 -10.27 15.21 -7.74
N LYS A 111 -10.97 16.06 -8.53
CA LYS A 111 -10.37 16.95 -9.53
C LYS A 111 -10.85 18.38 -9.29
N ASN A 112 -9.97 19.36 -9.52
CA ASN A 112 -10.31 20.78 -9.39
C ASN A 112 -11.16 21.25 -10.59
N ARG A 113 -12.47 20.95 -10.54
CA ARG A 113 -13.41 21.28 -11.62
C ARG A 113 -13.64 22.79 -11.84
N LYS A 114 -13.20 23.65 -10.89
CA LYS A 114 -13.32 25.11 -11.02
C LYS A 114 -12.14 25.71 -11.79
N HIS A 115 -11.05 24.97 -11.88
CA HIS A 115 -9.81 25.35 -12.53
C HIS A 115 -9.27 24.14 -13.29
N GLU A 116 -10.07 23.64 -14.26
CA GLU A 116 -9.72 22.44 -15.05
C GLU A 116 -8.42 22.62 -15.84
N GLU A 117 -8.09 23.88 -16.20
CA GLU A 117 -6.86 24.24 -16.87
C GLU A 117 -5.59 23.93 -16.05
N ASP A 118 -5.70 23.88 -14.72
CA ASP A 118 -4.59 23.55 -13.83
C ASP A 118 -4.24 22.04 -13.85
N GLY A 119 -5.16 21.20 -14.34
CA GLY A 119 -5.00 19.74 -14.36
C GLY A 119 -4.85 19.11 -12.97
N HIS A 120 -5.19 19.86 -11.90
CA HIS A 120 -4.95 19.43 -10.52
C HIS A 120 -5.95 18.38 -10.05
N SER A 121 -5.42 17.28 -9.50
CA SER A 121 -6.21 16.23 -8.86
C SER A 121 -5.58 15.80 -7.53
N ALA A 122 -6.38 15.19 -6.66
CA ALA A 122 -5.92 14.69 -5.37
C ALA A 122 -5.45 13.22 -5.41
N GLY A 123 -5.49 12.56 -6.56
CA GLY A 123 -5.25 11.11 -6.64
C GLY A 123 -3.95 10.65 -6.01
N GLU A 124 -2.81 11.27 -6.38
CA GLU A 124 -1.51 10.95 -5.79
C GLU A 124 -1.42 11.33 -4.31
N MET A 125 -1.99 12.49 -3.92
CA MET A 125 -2.01 12.93 -2.53
C MET A 125 -2.81 11.96 -1.65
N ASP A 126 -4.00 11.56 -2.08
CA ASP A 126 -4.85 10.61 -1.38
C ASP A 126 -4.14 9.26 -1.22
N ALA A 127 -3.56 8.73 -2.30
CA ALA A 127 -2.79 7.48 -2.26
C ALA A 127 -1.57 7.58 -1.31
N THR A 128 -0.93 8.74 -1.24
CA THR A 128 0.21 9.03 -0.36
C THR A 128 -0.20 9.04 1.11
N ILE A 129 -1.34 9.65 1.44
CA ILE A 129 -1.91 9.66 2.80
C ILE A 129 -2.25 8.22 3.23
N VAL A 130 -2.91 7.46 2.37
CA VAL A 130 -3.24 6.05 2.59
C VAL A 130 -1.98 5.21 2.86
N LEU A 131 -0.96 5.36 2.02
CA LEU A 131 0.33 4.68 2.20
C LEU A 131 0.99 5.02 3.54
N THR A 132 0.95 6.28 3.95
CA THR A 132 1.50 6.74 5.24
C THR A 132 0.80 6.05 6.41
N HIS A 133 -0.54 5.95 6.39
CA HIS A 133 -1.30 5.25 7.43
C HIS A 133 -0.91 3.77 7.50
N MET A 134 -0.84 3.11 6.35
CA MET A 134 -0.42 1.69 6.28
C MET A 134 1.00 1.49 6.80
N MET A 135 1.92 2.40 6.46
CA MET A 135 3.32 2.34 6.89
C MET A 135 3.47 2.49 8.41
N LEU A 136 2.73 3.40 9.04
CA LEU A 136 2.73 3.58 10.49
C LEU A 136 2.10 2.39 11.21
N GLN A 137 0.98 1.87 10.68
CA GLN A 137 0.34 0.67 11.24
C GLN A 137 1.25 -0.57 11.11
N ALA A 138 1.96 -0.72 9.99
CA ALA A 138 2.93 -1.80 9.82
C ALA A 138 3.99 -1.73 10.93
N TRP A 139 4.55 -0.55 11.17
CA TRP A 139 5.58 -0.34 12.19
C TRP A 139 5.07 -0.64 13.61
N GLU A 140 3.86 -0.21 13.95
CA GLU A 140 3.22 -0.53 15.24
C GLU A 140 3.08 -2.05 15.46
N LEU A 141 2.84 -2.81 14.39
CA LEU A 141 2.73 -4.27 14.43
C LEU A 141 4.07 -5.00 14.38
N GLY A 142 5.20 -4.27 14.41
CA GLY A 142 6.55 -4.82 14.29
C GLY A 142 6.91 -5.29 12.87
N ILE A 143 6.22 -4.75 11.86
CA ILE A 143 6.47 -5.02 10.45
C ILE A 143 7.25 -3.87 9.84
N GLY A 144 8.42 -4.19 9.28
CA GLY A 144 9.23 -3.25 8.53
C GLY A 144 8.61 -2.90 7.19
N SER A 145 8.90 -1.71 6.71
CA SER A 145 8.47 -1.24 5.38
C SER A 145 9.46 -0.25 4.79
N CYS A 146 9.41 -0.07 3.48
CA CYS A 146 10.13 0.99 2.79
C CYS A 146 9.22 1.63 1.75
N TRP A 147 9.22 2.95 1.66
CA TRP A 147 8.55 3.69 0.59
C TRP A 147 9.46 3.74 -0.63
N VAL A 148 9.00 3.21 -1.77
CA VAL A 148 9.74 3.15 -3.02
C VAL A 148 8.93 3.80 -4.14
N CYS A 149 9.49 4.84 -4.77
CA CYS A 149 8.96 5.45 -5.99
C CYS A 149 9.80 5.11 -7.23
N SER A 150 10.98 4.52 -7.03
CA SER A 150 11.90 4.17 -8.13
C SER A 150 11.60 2.78 -8.68
N PHE A 151 10.63 2.70 -9.60
CA PHE A 151 10.30 1.51 -10.38
C PHE A 151 9.76 1.93 -11.76
N ASP A 152 9.77 1.02 -12.72
CA ASP A 152 9.20 1.29 -14.05
C ASP A 152 7.67 1.23 -13.99
N PHE A 153 7.02 2.38 -14.02
CA PHE A 153 5.55 2.53 -13.98
C PHE A 153 4.88 1.86 -15.19
N ASN A 154 5.45 2.00 -16.38
CA ASN A 154 4.87 1.47 -17.62
C ASN A 154 5.00 -0.06 -17.65
N ALA A 155 6.18 -0.59 -17.34
CA ALA A 155 6.39 -2.04 -17.25
C ALA A 155 5.51 -2.64 -16.14
N THR A 156 5.38 -1.97 -14.98
CA THR A 156 4.49 -2.41 -13.89
C THR A 156 3.04 -2.51 -14.36
N ARG A 157 2.53 -1.51 -15.08
CA ARG A 157 1.18 -1.53 -15.64
C ARG A 157 0.95 -2.73 -16.57
N GLN A 158 1.93 -3.02 -17.43
CA GLN A 158 1.87 -4.15 -18.37
C GLN A 158 1.94 -5.49 -17.65
N LEU A 159 2.90 -5.67 -16.72
CA LEU A 159 3.11 -6.92 -15.98
C LEU A 159 1.92 -7.33 -15.12
N PHE A 160 1.23 -6.36 -14.53
CA PHE A 160 0.08 -6.60 -13.66
C PHE A 160 -1.27 -6.37 -14.36
N ASN A 161 -1.27 -6.06 -15.67
CA ASN A 161 -2.47 -5.78 -16.48
C ASN A 161 -3.37 -4.72 -15.81
N LEU A 162 -2.76 -3.63 -15.33
CA LEU A 162 -3.53 -2.57 -14.66
C LEU A 162 -4.45 -1.86 -15.66
N PRO A 163 -5.73 -1.64 -15.32
CA PRO A 163 -6.63 -0.83 -16.14
C PRO A 163 -6.05 0.56 -16.45
N PRO A 164 -6.42 1.20 -17.56
CA PRO A 164 -5.86 2.49 -17.96
C PRO A 164 -6.05 3.62 -16.94
N ASN A 165 -7.17 3.58 -16.20
CA ASN A 165 -7.50 4.55 -15.14
C ASN A 165 -6.78 4.29 -13.80
N ILE A 166 -6.17 3.12 -13.61
CA ILE A 166 -5.40 2.82 -12.39
C ILE A 166 -3.97 3.32 -12.56
N LYS A 167 -3.59 4.27 -11.72
CA LYS A 167 -2.29 4.93 -11.76
C LYS A 167 -1.44 4.46 -10.58
N PRO A 168 -0.32 3.77 -10.81
CA PRO A 168 0.64 3.46 -9.76
C PRO A 168 1.24 4.73 -9.16
N VAL A 169 1.43 4.75 -7.83
CA VAL A 169 2.02 5.88 -7.11
C VAL A 169 3.30 5.46 -6.41
N ALA A 170 3.25 4.39 -5.64
CA ALA A 170 4.38 3.91 -4.88
C ALA A 170 4.30 2.40 -4.63
N LEU A 171 5.45 1.82 -4.38
CA LEU A 171 5.60 0.45 -3.91
C LEU A 171 6.02 0.48 -2.44
N MET A 172 5.41 -0.36 -1.62
CA MET A 172 5.80 -0.56 -0.23
C MET A 172 6.17 -2.03 0.01
N PRO A 173 7.47 -2.42 -0.15
CA PRO A 173 7.95 -3.69 0.38
C PRO A 173 7.68 -3.78 1.87
N ILE A 174 7.17 -4.92 2.34
CA ILE A 174 6.81 -5.17 3.74
C ILE A 174 7.31 -6.55 4.19
N GLY A 175 7.67 -6.65 5.47
CA GLY A 175 8.15 -7.89 6.06
C GLY A 175 8.82 -7.65 7.39
N TYR A 176 9.41 -8.70 7.93
CA TYR A 176 10.27 -8.59 9.11
C TYR A 176 11.67 -8.19 8.69
N ALA A 177 12.25 -7.19 9.37
CA ALA A 177 13.63 -6.80 9.11
C ALA A 177 14.58 -7.98 9.32
N ALA A 178 15.54 -8.15 8.40
CA ALA A 178 16.65 -9.08 8.62
C ALA A 178 17.58 -8.55 9.72
N PRO A 179 18.41 -9.40 10.36
CA PRO A 179 19.32 -8.95 11.42
C PRO A 179 20.29 -7.85 11.00
N ASP A 180 20.66 -7.80 9.72
CA ASP A 180 21.47 -6.78 9.07
C ASP A 180 20.66 -5.61 8.47
N GLY A 181 19.34 -5.69 8.54
CA GLY A 181 18.40 -4.73 7.97
C GLY A 181 18.14 -3.49 8.81
N VAL A 182 18.90 -3.29 9.86
CA VAL A 182 18.80 -2.12 10.73
C VAL A 182 19.37 -0.89 10.03
N ALA A 183 18.70 0.26 10.16
CA ALA A 183 19.08 1.53 9.55
C ALA A 183 20.40 2.05 10.11
#